data_ede8c9f18e77c8b4fdc410049bf5141b
#
_entry.id   ede8c9f18e77c8b4fdc410049bf5141b
#
_cell.length_a   1.000
_cell.length_b   1.000
_cell.length_c   1.000
_cell.angle_alpha   90.00
_cell.angle_beta   90.00
_cell.angle_gamma   90.00
#
_symmetry.space_group_name_H-M   'P 1'
#
loop_
_entity.id
_entity.type
_entity.pdbx_description
1 polymer ?
#
loop_
_entity_poly.entity_id
_entity_poly.type
_entity_poly.pdbx_seq_one_letter_code
_entity_poly.pdbx_strand_id
1 'polypeptide(L)'
;QASVRDKALNLVCVKHDDLASDDFAVLPFDNTLVFVLETDHEHGMAQQRAFFFKLMNLGIDTPVIIKRSYAFAAKESLEQIELKTQLYAATDLGALLLDGLGDGIWLDAPQTSSKFKVSTSFGILQATRSRISKTEYISCPSCGRTLFDLQETTQMIRSRTDHLKGIKIGIMGCIVNG
;
A
#
# COMPACT_ATOMS: atom_id res chain seq x y z
N GLN A 1 24.26 23.36 2.88
CA GLN A 1 23.10 24.27 3.08
C GLN A 1 22.32 23.69 4.23
N ALA A 2 22.20 24.42 5.34
CA ALA A 2 21.31 24.04 6.44
C ALA A 2 19.89 24.03 5.90
N SER A 3 19.29 22.87 5.73
CA SER A 3 17.88 22.76 5.37
C SER A 3 17.06 23.37 6.50
N VAL A 4 16.21 24.33 6.18
CA VAL A 4 15.27 24.90 7.17
C VAL A 4 14.30 23.79 7.54
N ARG A 5 14.38 23.34 8.79
CA ARG A 5 13.50 22.34 9.33
C ARG A 5 12.12 22.94 9.61
N ASP A 6 11.06 22.27 9.18
CA ASP A 6 9.69 22.65 9.52
C ASP A 6 9.36 22.23 10.96
N LYS A 7 8.51 23.03 11.64
CA LYS A 7 8.12 22.78 13.03
C LYS A 7 7.08 21.66 13.19
N ALA A 8 6.38 21.32 12.11
CA ALA A 8 5.27 20.36 12.11
C ALA A 8 5.62 19.01 11.50
N LEU A 9 6.31 19.02 10.32
CA LEU A 9 6.56 17.79 9.57
C LEU A 9 7.82 17.90 8.72
N ASN A 10 8.69 16.91 8.85
CA ASN A 10 9.90 16.78 8.05
C ASN A 10 9.95 15.38 7.42
N LEU A 11 9.87 15.31 6.11
CA LEU A 11 10.04 14.09 5.35
C LEU A 11 11.52 13.95 4.96
N VAL A 12 12.15 12.86 5.40
CA VAL A 12 13.54 12.55 5.07
C VAL A 12 13.59 11.29 4.23
N CYS A 13 14.07 11.42 3.00
CA CYS A 13 14.32 10.27 2.12
C CYS A 13 15.53 9.49 2.63
N VAL A 14 15.35 8.20 2.82
CA VAL A 14 16.38 7.29 3.33
C VAL A 14 16.39 5.99 2.53
N LYS A 15 17.59 5.40 2.42
CA LYS A 15 17.79 4.05 1.88
C LYS A 15 18.34 3.14 2.98
N HIS A 16 18.32 1.84 2.75
CA HIS A 16 18.85 0.86 3.71
C HIS A 16 20.31 1.15 4.13
N ASP A 17 21.14 1.60 3.19
CA ASP A 17 22.56 1.80 3.43
C ASP A 17 22.86 3.08 4.24
N ASP A 18 21.94 4.05 4.23
CA ASP A 18 22.05 5.29 5.01
C ASP A 18 22.09 5.03 6.52
N LEU A 19 21.49 3.92 6.98
CA LEU A 19 21.51 3.51 8.39
C LEU A 19 22.91 3.31 8.99
N ALA A 20 23.91 3.16 8.16
CA ALA A 20 25.31 3.03 8.58
C ALA A 20 26.08 4.36 8.48
N SER A 21 25.45 5.44 8.03
CA SER A 21 26.09 6.73 7.83
C SER A 21 26.10 7.57 9.11
N ASP A 22 27.12 8.41 9.24
CA ASP A 22 27.21 9.40 10.33
C ASP A 22 26.07 10.41 10.27
N ASP A 23 25.60 10.74 9.06
CA ASP A 23 24.48 11.67 8.84
C ASP A 23 23.18 11.12 9.43
N PHE A 24 22.96 9.82 9.35
CA PHE A 24 21.79 9.18 9.97
C PHE A 24 21.85 9.25 11.49
N ALA A 25 23.03 9.05 12.08
CA ALA A 25 23.21 9.06 13.53
C ALA A 25 22.96 10.43 14.18
N VAL A 26 23.10 11.53 13.42
CA VAL A 26 22.85 12.89 13.90
C VAL A 26 21.45 13.42 13.58
N LEU A 27 20.58 12.60 12.97
CA LEU A 27 19.20 12.99 12.75
C LEU A 27 18.48 13.26 14.09
N PRO A 28 17.73 14.34 14.16
CA PRO A 28 16.92 14.61 15.33
C PRO A 28 15.66 13.74 15.32
N PHE A 29 15.68 12.63 16.01
CA PHE A 29 14.56 11.70 16.15
C PHE A 29 13.50 12.31 17.07
N ASP A 30 12.58 13.06 16.50
CA ASP A 30 11.44 13.64 17.21
C ASP A 30 10.10 13.42 16.47
N ASN A 31 9.02 13.86 17.05
CA ASN A 31 7.66 13.65 16.55
C ASN A 31 7.34 14.36 15.24
N THR A 32 8.26 15.17 14.70
CA THR A 32 8.09 15.83 13.39
C THR A 32 8.75 15.07 12.25
N LEU A 33 9.59 14.07 12.57
CA LEU A 33 10.34 13.31 11.58
C LEU A 33 9.52 12.13 11.03
N VAL A 34 9.50 11.99 9.73
CA VAL A 34 8.95 10.83 9.02
C VAL A 34 9.95 10.40 7.96
N PHE A 35 10.28 9.13 7.91
CA PHE A 35 11.12 8.58 6.86
C PHE A 35 10.33 8.28 5.59
N VAL A 36 10.93 8.57 4.44
CA VAL A 36 10.49 8.08 3.13
C VAL A 36 11.52 7.05 2.68
N LEU A 37 11.19 5.78 2.85
CA LEU A 37 12.09 4.68 2.57
C LEU A 37 12.10 4.36 1.08
N GLU A 38 13.20 4.65 0.42
CA GLU A 38 13.46 4.39 -0.99
C GLU A 38 14.36 3.16 -1.19
N THR A 39 14.32 2.59 -2.39
CA THR A 39 15.25 1.57 -2.84
C THR A 39 15.41 1.63 -4.34
N ASP A 40 16.64 1.46 -4.81
CA ASP A 40 16.96 1.31 -6.23
C ASP A 40 17.09 -0.18 -6.63
N HIS A 41 16.90 -1.08 -5.67
CA HIS A 41 17.06 -2.51 -5.90
C HIS A 41 15.84 -3.08 -6.65
N GLU A 42 16.07 -3.93 -7.64
CA GLU A 42 15.01 -4.60 -8.39
C GLU A 42 14.06 -5.37 -7.45
N HIS A 43 14.61 -6.12 -6.51
CA HIS A 43 13.88 -6.82 -5.45
C HIS A 43 13.81 -5.97 -4.17
N GLY A 44 13.26 -4.76 -4.30
CA GLY A 44 13.30 -3.73 -3.26
C GLY A 44 12.62 -4.11 -1.95
N MET A 45 11.59 -4.95 -1.99
CA MET A 45 10.86 -5.39 -0.79
C MET A 45 11.79 -6.02 0.26
N ALA A 46 12.72 -6.89 -0.15
CA ALA A 46 13.63 -7.54 0.78
C ALA A 46 14.59 -6.53 1.46
N GLN A 47 15.12 -5.57 0.68
CA GLN A 47 15.99 -4.51 1.20
C GLN A 47 15.23 -3.58 2.15
N GLN A 48 14.00 -3.18 1.76
CA GLN A 48 13.15 -2.35 2.61
C GLN A 48 12.75 -3.07 3.90
N ARG A 49 12.48 -4.37 3.84
CA ARG A 49 12.25 -5.19 5.04
C ARG A 49 13.45 -5.20 5.98
N ALA A 50 14.65 -5.36 5.44
CA ALA A 50 15.89 -5.33 6.24
C ALA A 50 16.07 -3.97 6.94
N PHE A 51 15.67 -2.86 6.30
CA PHE A 51 15.66 -1.53 6.91
C PHE A 51 14.80 -1.50 8.17
N PHE A 52 13.56 -2.00 8.12
CA PHE A 52 12.66 -2.03 9.27
C PHE A 52 13.24 -2.83 10.43
N PHE A 53 13.78 -4.03 10.16
CA PHE A 53 14.41 -4.82 11.22
C PHE A 53 15.60 -4.11 11.84
N LYS A 54 16.37 -3.36 11.07
CA LYS A 54 17.49 -2.58 11.60
C LYS A 54 17.01 -1.41 12.46
N LEU A 55 15.93 -0.71 12.08
CA LEU A 55 15.29 0.32 12.93
C LEU A 55 14.83 -0.28 14.27
N MET A 56 14.16 -1.43 14.22
CA MET A 56 13.70 -2.13 15.42
C MET A 56 14.88 -2.49 16.34
N ASN A 57 15.97 -3.00 15.79
CA ASN A 57 17.17 -3.33 16.55
C ASN A 57 17.85 -2.10 17.16
N LEU A 58 17.73 -0.94 16.53
CA LEU A 58 18.23 0.33 17.04
C LEU A 58 17.26 1.02 18.02
N GLY A 59 16.06 0.49 18.21
CA GLY A 59 15.02 1.08 19.05
C GLY A 59 14.45 2.38 18.48
N ILE A 60 14.47 2.57 17.15
CA ILE A 60 13.99 3.76 16.46
C ILE A 60 12.54 3.53 16.05
N ASP A 61 11.63 4.31 16.59
CA ASP A 61 10.18 4.25 16.36
C ASP A 61 9.69 5.46 15.53
N THR A 62 10.43 5.79 14.48
CA THR A 62 10.07 6.87 13.56
C THR A 62 9.14 6.34 12.50
N PRO A 63 8.00 7.02 12.19
CA PRO A 63 7.08 6.59 11.14
C PRO A 63 7.77 6.50 9.77
N VAL A 64 7.41 5.49 8.98
CA VAL A 64 8.04 5.21 7.69
C VAL A 64 7.01 5.11 6.57
N ILE A 65 7.13 5.97 5.58
CA ILE A 65 6.42 5.87 4.29
C ILE A 65 7.26 5.00 3.35
N ILE A 66 6.68 3.90 2.87
CA ILE A 66 7.35 3.02 1.91
C ILE A 66 7.17 3.59 0.51
N LYS A 67 8.27 3.96 -0.14
CA LYS A 67 8.24 4.47 -1.51
C LYS A 67 8.73 3.42 -2.50
N ARG A 68 7.96 3.23 -3.58
CA ARG A 68 8.36 2.45 -4.74
C ARG A 68 8.14 3.24 -6.01
N SER A 69 9.15 3.22 -6.88
CA SER A 69 9.13 3.87 -8.18
C SER A 69 9.20 2.82 -9.28
N TYR A 70 8.30 2.90 -10.26
CA TYR A 70 8.25 1.98 -11.40
C TYR A 70 8.29 2.77 -12.70
N ALA A 71 9.28 2.48 -13.54
CA ALA A 71 9.40 3.01 -14.88
C ALA A 71 9.56 1.85 -15.88
N PHE A 72 8.78 1.89 -16.96
CA PHE A 72 8.76 0.84 -17.96
C PHE A 72 9.24 1.36 -19.31
N ALA A 73 9.56 0.44 -20.22
CA ALA A 73 10.03 0.79 -21.56
C ALA A 73 8.95 1.57 -22.34
N ALA A 74 9.38 2.56 -23.11
CA ALA A 74 8.48 3.45 -23.86
C ALA A 74 7.59 2.74 -24.90
N LYS A 75 7.92 1.50 -25.27
CA LYS A 75 7.16 0.69 -26.24
C LYS A 75 5.96 -0.05 -25.62
N GLU A 76 5.81 -0.02 -24.31
CA GLU A 76 4.69 -0.71 -23.64
C GLU A 76 3.41 0.13 -23.72
N SER A 77 2.26 -0.52 -23.88
CA SER A 77 0.98 0.17 -23.84
C SER A 77 0.65 0.66 -22.42
N LEU A 78 -0.19 1.69 -22.31
CA LEU A 78 -0.62 2.20 -21.01
C LEU A 78 -1.26 1.10 -20.15
N GLU A 79 -2.08 0.24 -20.75
CA GLU A 79 -2.72 -0.89 -20.06
C GLU A 79 -1.70 -1.87 -19.48
N GLN A 80 -0.65 -2.20 -20.25
CA GLN A 80 0.44 -3.05 -19.76
C GLN A 80 1.22 -2.40 -18.62
N ILE A 81 1.49 -1.09 -18.73
CA ILE A 81 2.18 -0.32 -17.69
C ILE A 81 1.34 -0.29 -16.40
N GLU A 82 0.05 -0.01 -16.50
CA GLU A 82 -0.85 0.02 -15.35
C GLU A 82 -0.95 -1.36 -14.67
N LEU A 83 -1.12 -2.43 -15.46
CA LEU A 83 -1.17 -3.79 -14.94
C LEU A 83 0.12 -4.19 -14.21
N LYS A 84 1.27 -3.95 -14.82
CA LYS A 84 2.58 -4.23 -14.20
C LYS A 84 2.80 -3.40 -12.94
N THR A 85 2.48 -2.10 -12.99
CA THR A 85 2.58 -1.21 -11.82
C THR A 85 1.73 -1.73 -10.68
N GLN A 86 0.49 -2.14 -10.95
CA GLN A 86 -0.41 -2.66 -9.94
C GLN A 86 0.11 -3.97 -9.32
N LEU A 87 0.58 -4.91 -10.15
CA LEU A 87 1.11 -6.19 -9.67
C LEU A 87 2.38 -6.01 -8.83
N TYR A 88 3.33 -5.22 -9.32
CA TYR A 88 4.59 -5.00 -8.60
C TYR A 88 4.38 -4.21 -7.32
N ALA A 89 3.56 -3.15 -7.36
CA ALA A 89 3.23 -2.38 -6.17
C ALA A 89 2.48 -3.22 -5.12
N ALA A 90 1.54 -4.07 -5.55
CA ALA A 90 0.82 -4.97 -4.65
C ALA A 90 1.76 -5.97 -3.97
N THR A 91 2.75 -6.49 -4.70
CA THR A 91 3.75 -7.43 -4.16
C THR A 91 4.71 -6.73 -3.21
N ASP A 92 5.33 -5.63 -3.65
CA ASP A 92 6.38 -4.96 -2.88
C ASP A 92 5.83 -4.27 -1.63
N LEU A 93 4.80 -3.42 -1.80
CA LEU A 93 4.22 -2.64 -0.71
C LEU A 93 3.27 -3.49 0.14
N GLY A 94 2.47 -4.33 -0.51
CA GLY A 94 1.49 -5.16 0.18
C GLY A 94 2.13 -6.19 1.11
N ALA A 95 3.24 -6.80 0.72
CA ALA A 95 3.95 -7.76 1.56
C ALA A 95 4.47 -7.12 2.86
N LEU A 96 5.04 -5.91 2.78
CA LEU A 96 5.53 -5.20 3.97
C LEU A 96 4.40 -4.81 4.90
N LEU A 97 3.30 -4.27 4.36
CA LEU A 97 2.13 -3.88 5.15
C LEU A 97 1.42 -5.07 5.81
N LEU A 98 1.40 -6.26 5.16
CA LEU A 98 0.87 -7.49 5.76
C LEU A 98 1.71 -7.96 6.95
N ASP A 99 3.01 -7.70 6.93
CA ASP A 99 3.90 -7.97 8.06
C ASP A 99 3.80 -6.88 9.17
N GLY A 100 2.95 -5.87 8.99
CA GLY A 100 2.83 -4.75 9.92
C GLY A 100 3.96 -3.73 9.81
N LEU A 101 4.68 -3.71 8.69
CA LEU A 101 5.78 -2.79 8.44
C LEU A 101 5.33 -1.61 7.59
N GLY A 102 5.64 -0.39 8.03
CA GLY A 102 5.34 0.87 7.34
C GLY A 102 4.00 1.50 7.70
N ASP A 103 4.00 2.83 7.71
CA ASP A 103 2.88 3.68 8.12
C ASP A 103 2.17 4.34 6.94
N GLY A 104 2.73 4.23 5.75
CA GLY A 104 2.17 4.81 4.54
C GLY A 104 2.82 4.31 3.25
N ILE A 105 2.18 4.66 2.12
CA ILE A 105 2.61 4.29 0.78
C ILE A 105 2.87 5.55 -0.04
N TRP A 106 3.97 5.54 -0.77
CA TRP A 106 4.24 6.46 -1.87
C TRP A 106 4.50 5.67 -3.15
N LEU A 107 3.49 5.57 -3.99
CA LEU A 107 3.61 4.94 -5.31
C LEU A 107 4.00 6.00 -6.34
N ASP A 108 5.19 5.87 -6.91
CA ASP A 108 5.67 6.69 -8.01
C ASP A 108 5.68 5.85 -9.31
N ALA A 109 4.89 6.30 -10.29
CA ALA A 109 4.79 5.70 -11.61
C ALA A 109 4.50 6.83 -12.62
N PRO A 110 5.53 7.50 -13.15
CA PRO A 110 5.38 8.73 -13.94
C PRO A 110 4.59 8.54 -15.22
N GLN A 111 4.54 7.32 -15.75
CA GLN A 111 3.81 6.98 -16.98
C GLN A 111 2.31 6.76 -16.76
N THR A 112 1.83 6.81 -15.51
CA THR A 112 0.43 6.58 -15.14
C THR A 112 -0.22 7.84 -14.58
N SER A 113 -1.57 7.87 -14.59
CA SER A 113 -2.32 8.99 -14.04
C SER A 113 -2.25 9.05 -12.52
N SER A 114 -2.40 10.25 -11.93
CA SER A 114 -2.50 10.41 -10.48
C SER A 114 -3.70 9.66 -9.90
N LYS A 115 -4.82 9.61 -10.64
CA LYS A 115 -6.02 8.85 -10.25
C LYS A 115 -5.70 7.34 -10.12
N PHE A 116 -4.96 6.79 -11.09
CA PHE A 116 -4.54 5.40 -11.05
C PHE A 116 -3.64 5.12 -9.84
N LYS A 117 -2.60 5.93 -9.63
CA LYS A 117 -1.67 5.79 -8.49
C LYS A 117 -2.40 5.80 -7.15
N VAL A 118 -3.28 6.78 -6.94
CA VAL A 118 -4.08 6.90 -5.72
C VAL A 118 -5.03 5.70 -5.55
N SER A 119 -5.72 5.30 -6.62
CA SER A 119 -6.65 4.14 -6.57
C SER A 119 -5.92 2.84 -6.23
N THR A 120 -4.75 2.61 -6.83
CA THR A 120 -3.90 1.43 -6.56
C THR A 120 -3.38 1.44 -5.13
N SER A 121 -2.86 2.57 -4.64
CA SER A 121 -2.37 2.71 -3.26
C SER A 121 -3.46 2.43 -2.23
N PHE A 122 -4.65 3.01 -2.40
CA PHE A 122 -5.78 2.73 -1.50
C PHE A 122 -6.31 1.29 -1.64
N GLY A 123 -6.21 0.70 -2.82
CA GLY A 123 -6.51 -0.73 -3.03
C GLY A 123 -5.58 -1.64 -2.23
N ILE A 124 -4.27 -1.36 -2.26
CA ILE A 124 -3.27 -2.10 -1.47
C ILE A 124 -3.51 -1.93 0.02
N LEU A 125 -3.70 -0.69 0.51
CA LEU A 125 -3.98 -0.41 1.91
C LEU A 125 -5.24 -1.12 2.42
N GLN A 126 -6.27 -1.22 1.58
CA GLN A 126 -7.49 -1.94 1.92
C GLN A 126 -7.29 -3.46 1.91
N ALA A 127 -6.59 -4.00 0.92
CA ALA A 127 -6.32 -5.44 0.82
C ALA A 127 -5.47 -5.95 2.00
N THR A 128 -4.52 -5.13 2.45
CA THR A 128 -3.68 -5.42 3.63
C THR A 128 -4.34 -5.06 4.95
N ARG A 129 -5.55 -4.48 4.92
CA ARG A 129 -6.31 -4.01 6.09
C ARG A 129 -5.65 -2.90 6.89
N SER A 130 -4.63 -2.28 6.34
CA SER A 130 -3.96 -1.12 6.94
C SER A 130 -4.88 0.12 6.96
N ARG A 131 -5.71 0.28 5.92
CA ARG A 131 -6.71 1.35 5.85
C ARG A 131 -7.90 0.94 5.00
N ILE A 132 -9.11 0.94 5.58
CA ILE A 132 -10.36 0.66 4.88
C ILE A 132 -10.97 1.98 4.39
N SER A 133 -11.06 2.15 3.08
CA SER A 133 -11.57 3.37 2.43
C SER A 133 -12.84 3.18 1.61
N LYS A 134 -13.21 1.91 1.31
CA LYS A 134 -14.37 1.52 0.52
C LYS A 134 -15.17 0.45 1.25
N THR A 135 -16.41 0.21 0.82
CA THR A 135 -17.17 -0.96 1.23
C THR A 135 -16.47 -2.22 0.74
N GLU A 136 -16.29 -3.20 1.61
CA GLU A 136 -15.76 -4.53 1.28
C GLU A 136 -16.91 -5.50 1.07
N TYR A 137 -17.00 -6.09 -0.12
CA TYR A 137 -18.03 -7.08 -0.44
C TYR A 137 -17.40 -8.47 -0.44
N ILE A 138 -17.92 -9.34 0.40
CA ILE A 138 -17.48 -10.73 0.54
C ILE A 138 -18.60 -11.60 0.04
N SER A 139 -18.49 -12.17 -1.16
CA SER A 139 -19.48 -13.08 -1.71
C SER A 139 -18.98 -14.52 -1.69
N CYS A 140 -19.90 -15.44 -1.49
CA CYS A 140 -19.64 -16.86 -1.65
C CYS A 140 -19.31 -17.16 -3.12
N PRO A 141 -18.38 -18.10 -3.44
CA PRO A 141 -18.03 -18.45 -4.82
C PRO A 141 -19.17 -19.15 -5.59
N SER A 142 -20.32 -19.37 -4.94
CA SER A 142 -21.46 -20.13 -5.46
C SER A 142 -21.18 -21.63 -5.56
N CYS A 143 -22.22 -22.42 -5.39
CA CYS A 143 -22.18 -23.88 -5.57
C CYS A 143 -23.59 -24.38 -5.95
N GLY A 144 -23.78 -25.67 -6.23
CA GLY A 144 -25.07 -26.23 -6.62
C GLY A 144 -26.19 -26.09 -5.57
N ARG A 145 -25.92 -25.55 -4.38
CA ARG A 145 -26.89 -25.25 -3.33
C ARG A 145 -27.42 -23.82 -3.35
N THR A 146 -26.84 -22.95 -4.19
CA THR A 146 -27.28 -21.56 -4.35
C THR A 146 -28.41 -21.50 -5.36
N LEU A 147 -29.59 -21.05 -4.95
CA LEU A 147 -30.81 -21.05 -5.76
C LEU A 147 -31.13 -19.69 -6.42
N PHE A 148 -30.19 -18.76 -6.40
CA PHE A 148 -30.33 -17.42 -7.00
C PHE A 148 -29.06 -17.02 -7.73
N ASP A 149 -29.15 -16.04 -8.62
CA ASP A 149 -28.00 -15.46 -9.30
C ASP A 149 -27.22 -14.58 -8.32
N LEU A 150 -26.08 -15.12 -7.84
CA LEU A 150 -25.22 -14.45 -6.87
C LEU A 150 -24.53 -13.23 -7.48
N GLN A 151 -24.22 -13.27 -8.77
CA GLN A 151 -23.53 -12.15 -9.43
C GLN A 151 -24.48 -10.95 -9.59
N GLU A 152 -25.68 -11.18 -10.08
CA GLU A 152 -26.71 -10.15 -10.23
C GLU A 152 -27.10 -9.57 -8.85
N THR A 153 -27.33 -10.42 -7.85
CA THR A 153 -27.62 -10.00 -6.48
C THR A 153 -26.49 -9.17 -5.89
N THR A 154 -25.24 -9.58 -6.10
CA THR A 154 -24.07 -8.81 -5.65
C THR A 154 -23.99 -7.44 -6.30
N GLN A 155 -24.24 -7.34 -7.61
CA GLN A 155 -24.24 -6.06 -8.31
C GLN A 155 -25.36 -5.14 -7.82
N MET A 156 -26.56 -5.67 -7.59
CA MET A 156 -27.68 -4.92 -7.06
C MET A 156 -27.38 -4.37 -5.65
N ILE A 157 -26.82 -5.17 -4.77
CA ILE A 157 -26.44 -4.73 -3.42
C ILE A 157 -25.35 -3.66 -3.51
N ARG A 158 -24.30 -3.87 -4.32
CA ARG A 158 -23.20 -2.90 -4.51
C ARG A 158 -23.72 -1.55 -5.00
N SER A 159 -24.62 -1.53 -5.98
CA SER A 159 -25.17 -0.28 -6.52
C SER A 159 -25.93 0.58 -5.49
N ARG A 160 -26.42 -0.05 -4.41
CA ARG A 160 -27.18 0.63 -3.35
C ARG A 160 -26.36 0.94 -2.11
N THR A 161 -25.20 0.30 -1.92
CA THR A 161 -24.43 0.35 -0.67
C THR A 161 -23.00 0.85 -0.84
N ASP A 162 -22.58 1.22 -2.06
CA ASP A 162 -21.22 1.66 -2.38
C ASP A 162 -20.79 2.93 -1.61
N HIS A 163 -21.76 3.71 -1.13
CA HIS A 163 -21.53 4.88 -0.30
C HIS A 163 -21.17 4.55 1.16
N LEU A 164 -21.37 3.31 1.60
CA LEU A 164 -21.14 2.85 2.98
C LEU A 164 -19.65 2.51 3.18
N LYS A 165 -18.81 3.52 3.34
CA LYS A 165 -17.37 3.32 3.53
C LYS A 165 -17.03 2.66 4.86
N GLY A 166 -16.04 1.77 4.85
CA GLY A 166 -15.55 1.12 6.07
C GLY A 166 -16.37 -0.07 6.55
N ILE A 167 -17.44 -0.44 5.84
CA ILE A 167 -18.31 -1.57 6.18
C ILE A 167 -17.92 -2.80 5.35
N LYS A 168 -18.10 -3.98 5.95
CA LYS A 168 -18.01 -5.28 5.28
C LYS A 168 -19.41 -5.83 5.08
N ILE A 169 -19.76 -6.17 3.84
CA ILE A 169 -21.04 -6.74 3.48
C ILE A 169 -20.82 -8.17 2.98
N GLY A 170 -21.29 -9.15 3.76
CA GLY A 170 -21.31 -10.54 3.37
C GLY A 170 -22.54 -10.84 2.52
N ILE A 171 -22.35 -11.41 1.32
CA ILE A 171 -23.43 -11.82 0.41
C ILE A 171 -23.34 -13.32 0.26
N MET A 172 -24.16 -14.01 1.01
CA MET A 172 -24.22 -15.46 1.08
C MET A 172 -25.68 -15.88 1.20
N GLY A 173 -26.05 -16.98 0.58
CA GLY A 173 -27.39 -17.50 0.71
C GLY A 173 -27.51 -18.89 0.10
N CYS A 174 -27.64 -19.90 0.95
CA CYS A 174 -27.96 -21.28 0.59
C CYS A 174 -28.51 -21.98 1.82
N ILE A 175 -28.97 -23.23 1.67
CA ILE A 175 -29.52 -24.07 2.78
C ILE A 175 -28.54 -24.16 3.97
N VAL A 176 -27.23 -23.98 3.75
CA VAL A 176 -26.21 -24.11 4.80
C VAL A 176 -25.84 -22.77 5.44
N ASN A 177 -25.89 -21.67 4.68
CA ASN A 177 -25.40 -20.35 5.09
C ASN A 177 -26.50 -19.27 5.06
N GLY A 178 -27.72 -19.63 4.86
CA GLY A 178 -28.87 -18.72 4.79
C GLY A 178 -29.71 -18.71 6.07
#